data_7f26a674ae58534cf2bdbef0ee49b5ed
#
_entry.id   7f26a674ae58534cf2bdbef0ee49b5ed
#
_cell.length_a   1.000
_cell.length_b   1.000
_cell.length_c   1.000
_cell.angle_alpha   90.00
_cell.angle_beta   90.00
_cell.angle_gamma   90.00
#
_symmetry.space_group_name_H-M   'P 1'
#
loop_
_entity.id
_entity.type
_entity.pdbx_description
1 polymer ?
#
loop_
_entity_poly.entity_id
_entity_poly.type
_entity_poly.pdbx_seq_one_letter_code
_entity_poly.pdbx_strand_id
1 'polypeptide(L)'
;MAYTQVSAEDAAELLDAAGMAGLVGISPLEGGWANSNFLLQLADGSRLVLKVWNERTPEQVEELIEHTCWIAEHGVATPVPLQLGDGARMLVKDGLAWMLLPFVDAGWLASDSDSLYSLGKVMAQLHAVPVCDGLSSSYYMGFRLWEDMFEHADAEGAWSPFLRQLEQESVR
;
A
#
# COMPACT_ATOMS: atom_id res chain seq x y z
N MET A 1 -12.15 3.05 9.20
CA MET A 1 -13.05 1.91 9.58
C MET A 1 -12.60 0.73 8.72
N ALA A 2 -12.36 -0.44 9.32
CA ALA A 2 -11.96 -1.62 8.53
C ALA A 2 -13.18 -2.15 7.77
N TYR A 3 -13.03 -2.46 6.49
CA TYR A 3 -14.10 -3.05 5.67
C TYR A 3 -14.28 -4.54 5.99
N THR A 4 -13.17 -5.25 6.23
CA THR A 4 -13.16 -6.68 6.57
C THR A 4 -12.97 -6.84 8.07
N GLN A 5 -13.82 -7.64 8.70
CA GLN A 5 -13.61 -8.06 10.08
C GLN A 5 -12.56 -9.16 10.11
N VAL A 6 -11.60 -9.06 11.01
CA VAL A 6 -10.54 -10.06 11.21
C VAL A 6 -10.66 -10.57 12.63
N SER A 7 -10.88 -11.87 12.78
CA SER A 7 -10.90 -12.53 14.08
C SER A 7 -9.48 -12.81 14.58
N ALA A 8 -9.35 -13.11 15.87
CA ALA A 8 -8.08 -13.57 16.43
C ALA A 8 -7.63 -14.91 15.81
N GLU A 9 -8.58 -15.77 15.42
CA GLU A 9 -8.31 -17.05 14.77
C GLU A 9 -7.73 -16.84 13.37
N ASP A 10 -8.30 -15.92 12.56
CA ASP A 10 -7.79 -15.56 11.25
C ASP A 10 -6.35 -15.01 11.32
N ALA A 11 -6.09 -14.15 12.30
CA ALA A 11 -4.76 -13.59 12.51
C ALA A 11 -3.76 -14.66 12.95
N ALA A 12 -4.18 -15.59 13.82
CA ALA A 12 -3.33 -16.69 14.29
C ALA A 12 -2.98 -17.65 13.14
N GLU A 13 -3.96 -17.98 12.29
CA GLU A 13 -3.73 -18.82 11.09
C GLU A 13 -2.62 -18.23 10.19
N LEU A 14 -2.67 -16.92 9.94
CA LEU A 14 -1.66 -16.26 9.10
C LEU A 14 -0.30 -16.18 9.79
N LEU A 15 -0.27 -15.96 11.11
CA LEU A 15 0.97 -15.97 11.90
C LEU A 15 1.61 -17.37 11.91
N ASP A 16 0.83 -18.41 12.08
CA ASP A 16 1.30 -19.79 12.04
C ASP A 16 1.88 -20.13 10.64
N ALA A 17 1.19 -19.72 9.58
CA ALA A 17 1.67 -19.88 8.20
C ALA A 17 3.01 -19.15 7.97
N ALA A 18 3.27 -18.03 8.66
CA ALA A 18 4.52 -17.30 8.59
C ALA A 18 5.59 -17.80 9.60
N GLY A 19 5.29 -18.80 10.44
CA GLY A 19 6.17 -19.30 11.48
C GLY A 19 6.47 -18.27 12.57
N MET A 20 5.54 -17.36 12.84
CA MET A 20 5.70 -16.28 13.79
C MET A 20 5.23 -16.69 15.20
N ALA A 21 5.63 -15.91 16.20
CA ALA A 21 5.18 -16.09 17.58
C ALA A 21 3.67 -15.92 17.70
N GLY A 22 3.08 -16.54 18.74
CA GLY A 22 1.64 -16.52 18.98
C GLY A 22 1.08 -15.10 19.18
N LEU A 23 -0.18 -14.92 18.75
CA LEU A 23 -0.92 -13.67 18.91
C LEU A 23 -1.25 -13.40 20.37
N VAL A 24 -0.95 -12.19 20.83
CA VAL A 24 -1.34 -11.69 22.18
C VAL A 24 -2.47 -10.67 22.07
N GLY A 25 -2.47 -9.86 21.02
CA GLY A 25 -3.49 -8.85 20.81
C GLY A 25 -3.64 -8.44 19.35
N ILE A 26 -4.87 -8.06 18.99
CA ILE A 26 -5.22 -7.52 17.69
C ILE A 26 -6.06 -6.26 17.88
N SER A 27 -5.72 -5.21 17.14
CA SER A 27 -6.51 -3.98 17.12
C SER A 27 -6.51 -3.35 15.74
N PRO A 28 -7.62 -2.75 15.29
CA PRO A 28 -7.64 -2.05 14.02
C PRO A 28 -6.69 -0.85 14.04
N LEU A 29 -5.99 -0.63 12.94
CA LEU A 29 -5.23 0.59 12.69
C LEU A 29 -6.12 1.61 12.00
N GLU A 30 -6.12 2.82 12.53
CA GLU A 30 -6.79 3.95 11.91
C GLU A 30 -6.02 4.44 10.68
N GLY A 31 -6.76 4.93 9.70
CA GLY A 31 -6.21 5.39 8.42
C GLY A 31 -6.22 4.30 7.35
N GLY A 32 -6.30 4.73 6.11
CA GLY A 32 -6.52 3.85 4.96
C GLY A 32 -8.00 3.75 4.60
N TRP A 33 -8.29 4.06 3.34
CA TRP A 33 -9.68 4.15 2.84
C TRP A 33 -10.06 2.92 2.02
N ALA A 34 -9.07 2.19 1.52
CA ALA A 34 -9.23 1.11 0.55
C ALA A 34 -8.98 -0.29 1.14
N ASN A 35 -8.35 -0.38 2.31
CA ASN A 35 -7.91 -1.67 2.87
C ASN A 35 -8.18 -1.73 4.37
N SER A 36 -8.26 -2.95 4.89
CA SER A 36 -8.37 -3.19 6.33
C SER A 36 -6.99 -3.49 6.90
N ASN A 37 -6.58 -2.74 7.91
CA ASN A 37 -5.27 -2.90 8.55
C ASN A 37 -5.45 -3.13 10.06
N PHE A 38 -4.69 -4.06 10.61
CA PHE A 38 -4.73 -4.40 12.03
C PHE A 38 -3.32 -4.48 12.60
N LEU A 39 -3.12 -3.90 13.77
CA LEU A 39 -1.91 -4.10 14.55
C LEU A 39 -2.01 -5.44 15.27
N LEU A 40 -1.01 -6.29 15.08
CA LEU A 40 -0.84 -7.54 15.81
C LEU A 40 0.28 -7.36 16.84
N GLN A 41 0.02 -7.77 18.08
CA GLN A 41 1.00 -7.87 19.15
C GLN A 41 1.31 -9.34 19.38
N LEU A 42 2.59 -9.71 19.38
CA LEU A 42 3.03 -11.10 19.47
C LEU A 42 3.61 -11.42 20.84
N ALA A 43 3.67 -12.70 21.18
CA ALA A 43 4.14 -13.18 22.49
C ALA A 43 5.62 -12.89 22.77
N ASP A 44 6.43 -12.70 21.72
CA ASP A 44 7.84 -12.30 21.82
C ASP A 44 8.05 -10.78 21.96
N GLY A 45 6.95 -10.02 22.01
CA GLY A 45 6.96 -8.55 22.08
C GLY A 45 7.07 -7.86 20.72
N SER A 46 7.21 -8.60 19.63
CA SER A 46 7.22 -8.02 18.28
C SER A 46 5.82 -7.54 17.86
N ARG A 47 5.80 -6.63 16.87
CA ARG A 47 4.57 -6.07 16.30
C ARG A 47 4.56 -6.24 14.80
N LEU A 48 3.41 -6.63 14.24
CA LEU A 48 3.18 -6.74 12.80
C LEU A 48 1.91 -6.00 12.41
N VAL A 49 1.78 -5.73 11.12
CA VAL A 49 0.52 -5.25 10.52
C VAL A 49 -0.06 -6.39 9.69
N LEU A 50 -1.26 -6.83 10.02
CA LEU A 50 -2.07 -7.65 9.14
C LEU A 50 -2.84 -6.72 8.22
N LYS A 51 -2.66 -6.89 6.92
CA LYS A 51 -3.34 -6.11 5.88
C LYS A 51 -4.21 -7.01 5.03
N VAL A 52 -5.47 -6.59 4.85
CA VAL A 52 -6.43 -7.22 3.93
C VAL A 52 -6.72 -6.25 2.79
N TRP A 53 -6.52 -6.69 1.57
CA TRP A 53 -6.78 -5.90 0.38
C TRP A 53 -8.25 -6.05 -0.05
N ASN A 54 -9.01 -4.95 0.03
CA ASN A 54 -10.45 -4.95 -0.26
C ASN A 54 -10.80 -4.50 -1.69
N GLU A 55 -9.92 -3.72 -2.32
CA GLU A 55 -10.20 -3.11 -3.63
C GLU A 55 -9.35 -3.68 -4.77
N ARG A 56 -8.53 -4.70 -4.49
CA ARG A 56 -7.65 -5.33 -5.48
C ARG A 56 -7.82 -6.82 -5.48
N THR A 57 -7.71 -7.43 -6.66
CA THR A 57 -7.69 -8.89 -6.77
C THR A 57 -6.37 -9.46 -6.23
N PRO A 58 -6.33 -10.74 -5.81
CA PRO A 58 -5.08 -11.37 -5.37
C PRO A 58 -3.95 -11.27 -6.40
N GLU A 59 -4.24 -11.39 -7.70
CA GLU A 59 -3.26 -11.28 -8.79
C GLU A 59 -2.65 -9.86 -8.85
N GLN A 60 -3.48 -8.83 -8.70
CA GLN A 60 -3.00 -7.45 -8.64
C GLN A 60 -2.14 -7.19 -7.40
N VAL A 61 -2.46 -7.86 -6.29
CA VAL A 61 -1.66 -7.75 -5.06
C VAL A 61 -0.33 -8.48 -5.21
N GLU A 62 -0.28 -9.61 -5.91
CA GLU A 62 0.96 -10.33 -6.20
C GLU A 62 1.94 -9.46 -7.01
N GLU A 63 1.46 -8.80 -8.08
CA GLU A 63 2.25 -7.82 -8.84
C GLU A 63 2.80 -6.69 -7.95
N LEU A 64 1.97 -6.18 -7.03
CA LEU A 64 2.41 -5.14 -6.09
C LEU A 64 3.49 -5.64 -5.11
N ILE A 65 3.41 -6.89 -4.68
CA ILE A 65 4.42 -7.52 -3.83
C ILE A 65 5.73 -7.64 -4.59
N GLU A 66 5.71 -8.07 -5.84
CA GLU A 66 6.90 -8.17 -6.69
C GLU A 66 7.57 -6.80 -6.86
N HIS A 67 6.80 -5.75 -7.19
CA HIS A 67 7.31 -4.38 -7.30
C HIS A 67 7.87 -3.87 -5.96
N THR A 68 7.23 -4.19 -4.84
CA THR A 68 7.71 -3.81 -3.51
C THR A 68 9.03 -4.49 -3.17
N CYS A 69 9.17 -5.78 -3.47
CA CYS A 69 10.43 -6.52 -3.31
C CYS A 69 11.53 -5.94 -4.19
N TRP A 70 11.24 -5.65 -5.45
CA TRP A 70 12.19 -5.04 -6.38
C TRP A 70 12.73 -3.69 -5.87
N ILE A 71 11.85 -2.83 -5.39
CA ILE A 71 12.22 -1.54 -4.82
C ILE A 71 13.12 -1.73 -3.58
N ALA A 72 12.78 -2.67 -2.71
CA ALA A 72 13.56 -2.98 -1.51
C ALA A 72 14.96 -3.54 -1.85
N GLU A 73 15.05 -4.42 -2.83
CA GLU A 73 16.31 -5.00 -3.33
C GLU A 73 17.26 -3.93 -3.90
N HIS A 74 16.69 -2.82 -4.40
CA HIS A 74 17.46 -1.66 -4.87
C HIS A 74 17.73 -0.62 -3.78
N GLY A 75 17.56 -0.99 -2.51
CA GLY A 75 17.98 -0.19 -1.36
C GLY A 75 17.01 0.90 -0.91
N VAL A 76 15.79 0.94 -1.45
CA VAL A 76 14.75 1.84 -0.96
C VAL A 76 14.03 1.20 0.21
N ALA A 77 14.04 1.87 1.36
CA ALA A 77 13.36 1.39 2.55
C ALA A 77 11.84 1.35 2.34
N THR A 78 11.28 0.15 2.26
CA THR A 78 9.86 -0.10 2.14
C THR A 78 9.47 -1.34 2.95
N PRO A 79 8.27 -1.40 3.56
CA PRO A 79 7.82 -2.57 4.28
C PRO A 79 7.49 -3.71 3.31
N VAL A 80 8.40 -4.67 3.20
CA VAL A 80 8.20 -5.89 2.39
C VAL A 80 7.34 -6.87 3.17
N PRO A 81 6.29 -7.47 2.56
CA PRO A 81 5.50 -8.49 3.22
C PRO A 81 6.34 -9.70 3.65
N LEU A 82 6.02 -10.26 4.82
CA LEU A 82 6.69 -11.45 5.35
C LEU A 82 6.44 -12.65 4.44
N GLN A 83 7.42 -13.52 4.34
CA GLN A 83 7.30 -14.78 3.64
C GLN A 83 6.57 -15.80 4.50
N LEU A 84 5.64 -16.53 3.93
CA LEU A 84 4.96 -17.68 4.52
C LEU A 84 5.79 -18.95 4.33
N GLY A 85 5.45 -20.03 5.02
CA GLY A 85 6.22 -21.26 5.00
C GLY A 85 6.30 -21.95 3.63
N ASP A 86 5.38 -21.66 2.73
CA ASP A 86 5.37 -22.11 1.32
C ASP A 86 6.17 -21.20 0.37
N GLY A 87 6.72 -20.10 0.89
CA GLY A 87 7.44 -19.10 0.12
C GLY A 87 6.57 -17.96 -0.43
N ALA A 88 5.25 -18.07 -0.36
CA ALA A 88 4.33 -16.98 -0.72
C ALA A 88 4.47 -15.79 0.26
N ARG A 89 3.99 -14.61 -0.14
CA ARG A 89 3.98 -13.42 0.71
C ARG A 89 2.56 -12.92 1.02
N MET A 90 1.58 -13.69 0.62
CA MET A 90 0.17 -13.47 0.94
C MET A 90 -0.58 -14.80 1.01
N LEU A 91 -1.68 -14.79 1.73
CA LEU A 91 -2.69 -15.85 1.75
C LEU A 91 -3.94 -15.32 1.05
N VAL A 92 -4.58 -16.15 0.23
CA VAL A 92 -5.90 -15.82 -0.32
C VAL A 92 -6.96 -16.46 0.56
N LYS A 93 -7.80 -15.60 1.17
CA LYS A 93 -8.91 -16.04 2.03
C LYS A 93 -10.16 -15.24 1.67
N ASP A 94 -11.27 -15.95 1.45
CA ASP A 94 -12.55 -15.36 1.02
C ASP A 94 -12.43 -14.47 -0.24
N GLY A 95 -11.52 -14.83 -1.17
CA GLY A 95 -11.26 -14.08 -2.39
C GLY A 95 -10.43 -12.81 -2.20
N LEU A 96 -9.96 -12.53 -0.99
CA LEU A 96 -9.14 -11.36 -0.66
C LEU A 96 -7.69 -11.78 -0.38
N ALA A 97 -6.75 -10.88 -0.68
CA ALA A 97 -5.35 -11.07 -0.34
C ALA A 97 -5.08 -10.56 1.09
N TRP A 98 -4.49 -11.43 1.91
CA TRP A 98 -4.11 -11.21 3.29
C TRP A 98 -2.61 -11.31 3.42
N MET A 99 -1.95 -10.36 4.09
CA MET A 99 -0.50 -10.36 4.26
C MET A 99 -0.08 -9.81 5.61
N LEU A 100 1.12 -10.18 6.02
CA LEU A 100 1.80 -9.63 7.19
C LEU A 100 2.90 -8.67 6.74
N LEU A 101 2.93 -7.50 7.35
CA LEU A 101 3.95 -6.48 7.13
C LEU A 101 4.69 -6.20 8.45
N PRO A 102 5.98 -5.85 8.41
CA PRO A 102 6.64 -5.33 9.59
C PRO A 102 5.95 -4.04 10.06
N PHE A 103 5.72 -3.93 11.36
CA PHE A 103 5.24 -2.68 11.94
C PHE A 103 6.38 -1.66 11.99
N VAL A 104 6.19 -0.51 11.39
CA VAL A 104 7.14 0.60 11.43
C VAL A 104 6.62 1.63 12.43
N ASP A 105 7.34 1.83 13.53
CA ASP A 105 7.04 2.86 14.51
C ASP A 105 7.60 4.19 14.04
N ALA A 106 6.80 4.94 13.31
CA ALA A 106 7.20 6.21 12.71
C ALA A 106 6.13 7.27 12.90
N GLY A 107 6.57 8.51 13.03
CA GLY A 107 5.69 9.68 13.05
C GLY A 107 5.47 10.27 11.66
N TRP A 108 4.61 11.27 11.62
CA TRP A 108 4.43 12.09 10.43
C TRP A 108 5.69 12.90 10.14
N LEU A 109 6.00 13.05 8.85
CA LEU A 109 7.10 13.89 8.41
C LEU A 109 6.81 15.35 8.80
N ALA A 110 7.74 15.99 9.47
CA ALA A 110 7.62 17.42 9.80
C ALA A 110 7.81 18.29 8.56
N SER A 111 7.21 19.49 8.55
CA SER A 111 7.34 20.44 7.46
C SER A 111 8.55 21.38 7.65
N ASP A 112 9.69 20.81 8.09
CA ASP A 112 10.97 21.52 8.22
C ASP A 112 11.94 21.16 7.10
N SER A 113 13.01 21.95 6.98
CA SER A 113 14.00 21.80 5.90
C SER A 113 14.71 20.45 5.92
N ASP A 114 14.99 19.90 7.10
CA ASP A 114 15.74 18.64 7.24
C ASP A 114 14.85 17.44 6.85
N SER A 115 13.61 17.49 7.25
CA SER A 115 12.59 16.51 6.87
C SER A 115 12.34 16.50 5.37
N LEU A 116 12.18 17.69 4.76
CA LEU A 116 11.99 17.84 3.31
C LEU A 116 13.24 17.39 2.54
N TYR A 117 14.44 17.72 3.03
CA TYR A 117 15.68 17.23 2.42
C TYR A 117 15.79 15.71 2.48
N SER A 118 15.43 15.11 3.62
CA SER A 118 15.42 13.66 3.80
C SER A 118 14.42 12.99 2.86
N LEU A 119 13.23 13.56 2.72
CA LEU A 119 12.23 13.11 1.74
C LEU A 119 12.78 13.16 0.31
N GLY A 120 13.40 14.29 -0.07
CA GLY A 120 14.02 14.46 -1.38
C GLY A 120 15.08 13.41 -1.68
N LYS A 121 15.88 13.01 -0.68
CA LYS A 121 16.85 11.92 -0.84
C LYS A 121 16.17 10.58 -1.12
N VAL A 122 15.12 10.24 -0.37
CA VAL A 122 14.37 8.98 -0.59
C VAL A 122 13.69 8.98 -1.97
N MET A 123 13.12 10.11 -2.38
CA MET A 123 12.56 10.24 -3.73
C MET A 123 13.62 10.07 -4.82
N ALA A 124 14.81 10.64 -4.64
CA ALA A 124 15.92 10.45 -5.59
C ALA A 124 16.38 9.00 -5.66
N GLN A 125 16.44 8.29 -4.54
CA GLN A 125 16.73 6.86 -4.50
C GLN A 125 15.67 6.06 -5.26
N LEU A 126 14.39 6.33 -5.02
CA LEU A 126 13.29 5.67 -5.73
C LEU A 126 13.35 5.91 -7.25
N HIS A 127 13.62 7.15 -7.68
CA HIS A 127 13.76 7.48 -9.10
C HIS A 127 15.00 6.87 -9.75
N ALA A 128 15.99 6.45 -9.00
CA ALA A 128 17.18 5.76 -9.48
C ALA A 128 16.99 4.23 -9.60
N VAL A 129 15.89 3.67 -9.07
CA VAL A 129 15.57 2.26 -9.21
C VAL A 129 15.30 1.94 -10.69
N PRO A 130 15.96 0.93 -11.28
CA PRO A 130 15.65 0.51 -12.64
C PRO A 130 14.18 0.06 -12.76
N VAL A 131 13.58 0.31 -13.90
CA VAL A 131 12.23 -0.16 -14.19
C VAL A 131 12.26 -1.69 -14.25
N CYS A 132 11.40 -2.35 -13.45
CA CYS A 132 11.26 -3.80 -13.51
C CYS A 132 10.40 -4.24 -14.69
N ASP A 133 10.62 -5.46 -15.15
CA ASP A 133 9.75 -6.09 -16.14
C ASP A 133 8.33 -6.21 -15.59
N GLY A 134 7.33 -5.96 -16.42
CA GLY A 134 5.92 -6.03 -16.02
C GLY A 134 5.36 -4.78 -15.34
N LEU A 135 6.18 -3.76 -15.06
CA LEU A 135 5.64 -2.50 -14.55
C LEU A 135 4.75 -1.85 -15.61
N SER A 136 3.48 -1.64 -15.27
CA SER A 136 2.54 -0.97 -16.16
C SER A 136 3.01 0.45 -16.49
N SER A 137 3.05 0.80 -17.78
CA SER A 137 3.30 2.16 -18.23
C SER A 137 2.11 3.09 -18.03
N SER A 138 0.94 2.54 -17.65
CA SER A 138 -0.26 3.31 -17.35
C SER A 138 -0.56 3.27 -15.86
N TYR A 139 -0.67 4.45 -15.26
CA TYR A 139 -1.03 4.59 -13.85
C TYR A 139 -2.52 4.90 -13.72
N TYR A 140 -3.25 4.10 -12.92
CA TYR A 140 -4.70 4.23 -12.74
C TYR A 140 -5.13 5.64 -12.27
N MET A 141 -4.31 6.31 -11.47
CA MET A 141 -4.54 7.67 -10.97
C MET A 141 -3.80 8.75 -11.80
N GLY A 142 -3.28 8.39 -12.96
CA GLY A 142 -2.52 9.28 -13.84
C GLY A 142 -3.37 10.11 -14.79
N PHE A 143 -2.70 10.69 -15.79
CA PHE A 143 -3.33 11.61 -16.76
C PHE A 143 -4.55 11.03 -17.48
N ARG A 144 -4.62 9.73 -17.74
CA ARG A 144 -5.78 9.09 -18.37
C ARG A 144 -7.06 9.24 -17.55
N LEU A 145 -6.99 9.11 -16.22
CA LEU A 145 -8.15 9.35 -15.37
C LEU A 145 -8.64 10.80 -15.49
N TRP A 146 -7.70 11.74 -15.57
CA TRP A 146 -8.02 13.15 -15.77
C TRP A 146 -8.65 13.42 -17.14
N GLU A 147 -8.09 12.80 -18.21
CA GLU A 147 -8.66 12.86 -19.56
C GLU A 147 -10.09 12.33 -19.58
N ASP A 148 -10.31 11.14 -19.01
CA ASP A 148 -11.65 10.54 -18.90
C ASP A 148 -12.61 11.45 -18.09
N MET A 149 -12.14 12.06 -17.00
CA MET A 149 -12.92 13.00 -16.21
C MET A 149 -13.26 14.28 -16.99
N PHE A 150 -12.33 14.80 -17.79
CA PHE A 150 -12.56 15.97 -18.62
C PHE A 150 -13.52 15.69 -19.78
N GLU A 151 -13.41 14.52 -20.41
CA GLU A 151 -14.32 14.09 -21.49
C GLU A 151 -15.75 13.90 -21.00
N HIS A 152 -15.94 13.42 -19.75
CA HIS A 152 -17.25 13.17 -19.17
C HIS A 152 -17.76 14.32 -18.28
N ALA A 153 -16.96 15.37 -18.09
CA ALA A 153 -17.41 16.55 -17.34
C ALA A 153 -18.54 17.25 -18.07
N ASP A 154 -19.67 17.41 -17.40
CA ASP A 154 -20.79 18.21 -17.91
C ASP A 154 -20.30 19.64 -18.21
N ALA A 155 -20.32 20.03 -19.47
CA ALA A 155 -19.81 21.33 -19.94
C ALA A 155 -20.46 22.54 -19.25
N GLU A 156 -21.64 22.35 -18.64
CA GLU A 156 -22.40 23.36 -17.90
C GLU A 156 -22.42 23.12 -16.38
N GLY A 157 -21.75 22.06 -15.91
CA GLY A 157 -21.70 21.69 -14.49
C GLY A 157 -20.94 22.70 -13.62
N ALA A 158 -21.25 22.73 -12.33
CA ALA A 158 -20.63 23.65 -11.35
C ALA A 158 -19.09 23.55 -11.26
N TRP A 159 -18.53 22.40 -11.64
CA TRP A 159 -17.08 22.10 -11.62
C TRP A 159 -16.35 22.41 -12.94
N SER A 160 -17.09 22.68 -14.05
CA SER A 160 -16.50 22.93 -15.37
C SER A 160 -15.48 24.05 -15.43
N PRO A 161 -15.63 25.20 -14.73
CA PRO A 161 -14.59 26.24 -14.74
C PRO A 161 -13.29 25.78 -14.11
N PHE A 162 -13.37 25.03 -13.01
CA PHE A 162 -12.21 24.49 -12.31
C PHE A 162 -11.49 23.42 -13.15
N LEU A 163 -12.23 22.50 -13.77
CA LEU A 163 -11.68 21.46 -14.64
C LEU A 163 -10.96 22.06 -15.86
N ARG A 164 -11.54 23.08 -16.51
CA ARG A 164 -10.89 23.82 -17.62
C ARG A 164 -9.62 24.50 -17.21
N GLN A 165 -9.55 25.03 -15.99
CA GLN A 165 -8.32 25.63 -15.47
C GLN A 165 -7.24 24.56 -15.27
N LEU A 166 -7.57 23.42 -14.67
CA LEU A 166 -6.64 22.30 -14.49
C LEU A 166 -6.10 21.77 -15.82
N GLU A 167 -6.96 21.62 -16.83
CA GLU A 167 -6.56 21.20 -18.17
C GLU A 167 -5.52 22.15 -18.77
N GLN A 168 -5.72 23.46 -18.66
CA GLN A 168 -4.78 24.47 -19.16
C GLN A 168 -3.45 24.48 -18.41
N GLU A 169 -3.44 24.12 -17.12
CA GLU A 169 -2.23 24.05 -16.30
C GLU A 169 -1.46 22.74 -16.50
N SER A 170 -2.14 21.64 -16.85
CA SER A 170 -1.53 20.32 -17.07
C SER A 170 -0.76 20.20 -18.40
N VAL A 171 -1.00 21.11 -19.35
CA VAL A 171 -0.33 21.13 -20.69
C VAL A 171 0.96 21.98 -20.69
N ARG A 172 1.34 22.57 -19.56
CA ARG A 172 2.58 23.31 -19.38
C ARG A 172 3.65 22.49 -18.68
#